data_4b0b8c8a2c4a13b15fbd6f33228acd51
#
_entry.id   4b0b8c8a2c4a13b15fbd6f33228acd51
#
_cell.length_a   1.000
_cell.length_b   1.000
_cell.length_c   1.000
_cell.angle_alpha   90.00
_cell.angle_beta   90.00
_cell.angle_gamma   90.00
#
_symmetry.space_group_name_H-M   'P 1'
#
loop_
_entity.id
_entity.type
_entity.pdbx_description
1 polymer ?
#
loop_
_entity_poly.entity_id
_entity_poly.type
_entity_poly.pdbx_seq_one_letter_code
_entity_poly.pdbx_strand_id
1 'polypeptide(L)'
;GVGIQLSLDKETKNLVVVSPIEGSPASRAGVQPKDVIVAIDGKSTKGMSTEDAVKLIRGQAGTSVTLTLKRKAQTLEVPLTRERIELHAVDHQINTSADGVKVGYIRLKQFNATATKDMRQAVKDLEEKGAQGYVLDLRSNPGGLLMASVEIARQWLNEGTIVSTKTRDGIQDVKRANGRALTSKPMVVLVNEGSASASEILSGALQDNNRAVLVGQKTFGKGLVQSVRGLSDGSGMTVTIAKYLTPSGRDIHKYGIAPDVMAKMTELEAQRLKLEDLGTKKDSQYRVAETTLVQRLLNANSVEKAYNPRSANVPAAVAPQGSSAP
;
A
#
# COMPACT_ATOMS: atom_id res chain seq x y z
N GLY A 1 -14.92 -14.92 11.65
CA GLY A 1 -14.82 -13.78 12.59
C GLY A 1 -15.84 -12.69 12.34
N VAL A 2 -15.74 -11.57 13.09
CA VAL A 2 -16.69 -10.46 12.96
C VAL A 2 -16.07 -9.16 12.43
N GLY A 3 -14.75 -9.17 12.18
CA GLY A 3 -14.04 -8.03 11.58
C GLY A 3 -13.80 -6.86 12.53
N ILE A 4 -13.20 -7.14 13.70
CA ILE A 4 -12.79 -6.13 14.67
C ILE A 4 -11.29 -6.24 14.94
N GLN A 5 -10.60 -5.11 14.90
CA GLN A 5 -9.24 -4.99 15.42
C GLN A 5 -9.30 -4.59 16.88
N LEU A 6 -8.68 -5.38 17.75
CA LEU A 6 -8.72 -5.22 19.20
C LEU A 6 -7.36 -4.83 19.78
N SER A 7 -7.39 -4.11 20.89
CA SER A 7 -6.22 -3.82 21.72
C SER A 7 -6.63 -3.77 23.20
N LEU A 8 -5.66 -3.99 24.09
CA LEU A 8 -5.81 -3.64 25.50
C LEU A 8 -5.44 -2.16 25.69
N ASP A 9 -6.33 -1.41 26.31
CA ASP A 9 -6.04 -0.05 26.76
C ASP A 9 -4.93 -0.07 27.81
N LYS A 10 -3.93 0.78 27.66
CA LYS A 10 -2.72 0.76 28.52
C LYS A 10 -3.01 1.13 29.97
N GLU A 11 -3.96 2.03 30.21
CA GLU A 11 -4.30 2.55 31.52
C GLU A 11 -5.37 1.69 32.20
N THR A 12 -6.50 1.49 31.52
CA THR A 12 -7.67 0.80 32.10
C THR A 12 -7.60 -0.72 31.98
N LYS A 13 -6.67 -1.26 31.19
CA LYS A 13 -6.56 -2.70 30.88
C LYS A 13 -7.84 -3.32 30.28
N ASN A 14 -8.74 -2.49 29.79
CA ASN A 14 -9.95 -2.94 29.12
C ASN A 14 -9.65 -3.32 27.66
N LEU A 15 -10.42 -4.26 27.13
CA LEU A 15 -10.44 -4.58 25.70
C LEU A 15 -11.16 -3.46 24.93
N VAL A 16 -10.47 -2.85 23.98
CA VAL A 16 -10.98 -1.71 23.21
C VAL A 16 -10.96 -2.05 21.73
N VAL A 17 -12.00 -1.63 21.03
CA VAL A 17 -12.05 -1.63 19.57
C VAL A 17 -11.11 -0.55 19.03
N VAL A 18 -10.05 -0.96 18.31
CA VAL A 18 -9.18 -0.05 17.59
C VAL A 18 -9.92 0.47 16.35
N SER A 19 -10.44 -0.46 15.54
CA SER A 19 -11.33 -0.16 14.43
C SER A 19 -12.12 -1.40 13.99
N PRO A 20 -13.37 -1.26 13.53
CA PRO A 20 -14.01 -2.30 12.73
C PRO A 20 -13.39 -2.32 11.33
N ILE A 21 -13.36 -3.51 10.71
CA ILE A 21 -12.93 -3.69 9.32
C ILE A 21 -14.11 -3.30 8.44
N GLU A 22 -13.88 -2.45 7.45
CA GLU A 22 -14.92 -2.00 6.53
C GLU A 22 -15.60 -3.18 5.82
N GLY A 23 -16.92 -3.09 5.66
CA GLY A 23 -17.71 -4.16 5.05
C GLY A 23 -17.91 -5.42 5.92
N SER A 24 -17.30 -5.48 7.12
CA SER A 24 -17.44 -6.62 8.03
C SER A 24 -18.75 -6.58 8.83
N PRO A 25 -19.16 -7.71 9.46
CA PRO A 25 -20.32 -7.75 10.34
C PRO A 25 -20.31 -6.65 11.42
N ALA A 26 -19.17 -6.42 12.06
CA ALA A 26 -19.03 -5.39 13.08
C ALA A 26 -19.20 -3.97 12.52
N SER A 27 -18.65 -3.69 11.34
CA SER A 27 -18.84 -2.40 10.66
C SER A 27 -20.30 -2.15 10.29
N ARG A 28 -20.97 -3.15 9.71
CA ARG A 28 -22.39 -3.05 9.36
C ARG A 28 -23.30 -2.89 10.59
N ALA A 29 -22.92 -3.46 11.73
CA ALA A 29 -23.64 -3.35 12.99
C ALA A 29 -23.34 -2.04 13.74
N GLY A 30 -22.52 -1.15 13.20
CA GLY A 30 -22.23 0.15 13.79
C GLY A 30 -21.28 0.14 14.98
N VAL A 31 -20.42 -0.89 15.10
CA VAL A 31 -19.29 -0.90 16.04
C VAL A 31 -18.34 0.24 15.68
N GLN A 32 -17.84 0.97 16.68
CA GLN A 32 -17.02 2.16 16.46
C GLN A 32 -15.64 2.03 17.14
N PRO A 33 -14.65 2.77 16.63
CA PRO A 33 -13.38 2.93 17.34
C PRO A 33 -13.62 3.47 18.77
N LYS A 34 -12.83 2.97 19.73
CA LYS A 34 -12.91 3.27 21.16
C LYS A 34 -14.11 2.66 21.91
N ASP A 35 -14.95 1.86 21.28
CA ASP A 35 -15.91 1.02 22.03
C ASP A 35 -15.13 0.08 22.95
N VAL A 36 -15.54 -0.01 24.23
CA VAL A 36 -14.97 -0.95 25.19
C VAL A 36 -15.80 -2.22 25.16
N ILE A 37 -15.19 -3.36 24.90
CA ILE A 37 -15.87 -4.66 24.95
C ILE A 37 -15.89 -5.12 26.41
N VAL A 38 -17.06 -5.13 27.02
CA VAL A 38 -17.23 -5.49 28.44
C VAL A 38 -17.67 -6.94 28.65
N ALA A 39 -18.33 -7.54 27.63
CA ALA A 39 -18.64 -8.97 27.62
C ALA A 39 -18.71 -9.54 26.18
N ILE A 40 -18.50 -10.86 26.07
CA ILE A 40 -18.62 -11.66 24.84
C ILE A 40 -19.52 -12.85 25.18
N ASP A 41 -20.68 -12.97 24.51
CA ASP A 41 -21.73 -13.97 24.82
C ASP A 41 -22.05 -14.01 26.33
N GLY A 42 -22.19 -12.84 26.96
CA GLY A 42 -22.45 -12.69 28.41
C GLY A 42 -21.24 -12.94 29.32
N LYS A 43 -20.12 -13.43 28.81
CA LYS A 43 -18.90 -13.65 29.58
C LYS A 43 -18.10 -12.35 29.69
N SER A 44 -17.88 -11.89 30.95
CA SER A 44 -17.11 -10.66 31.22
C SER A 44 -15.69 -10.74 30.64
N THR A 45 -15.24 -9.64 30.05
CA THR A 45 -13.89 -9.48 29.51
C THR A 45 -12.89 -8.88 30.50
N LYS A 46 -13.31 -8.63 31.75
CA LYS A 46 -12.43 -8.05 32.78
C LYS A 46 -11.22 -8.95 33.05
N GLY A 47 -10.02 -8.43 32.84
CA GLY A 47 -8.77 -9.19 33.00
C GLY A 47 -8.47 -10.21 31.91
N MET A 48 -9.25 -10.22 30.81
CA MET A 48 -9.06 -11.11 29.68
C MET A 48 -7.94 -10.58 28.78
N SER A 49 -7.09 -11.50 28.28
CA SER A 49 -6.10 -11.14 27.26
C SER A 49 -6.76 -10.91 25.88
N THR A 50 -6.08 -10.21 24.98
CA THR A 50 -6.53 -10.06 23.58
C THR A 50 -6.68 -11.40 22.88
N GLU A 51 -5.78 -12.36 23.16
CA GLU A 51 -5.80 -13.70 22.58
C GLU A 51 -7.03 -14.48 23.01
N ASP A 52 -7.41 -14.43 24.30
CA ASP A 52 -8.57 -15.13 24.83
C ASP A 52 -9.87 -14.51 24.31
N ALA A 53 -9.95 -13.19 24.21
CA ALA A 53 -11.08 -12.51 23.60
C ALA A 53 -11.23 -12.91 22.11
N VAL A 54 -10.13 -12.94 21.37
CA VAL A 54 -10.12 -13.37 19.96
C VAL A 54 -10.60 -14.81 19.80
N LYS A 55 -10.23 -15.75 20.71
CA LYS A 55 -10.73 -17.13 20.70
C LYS A 55 -12.26 -17.20 20.85
N LEU A 56 -12.84 -16.36 21.72
CA LEU A 56 -14.29 -16.30 21.93
C LEU A 56 -15.04 -15.63 20.76
N ILE A 57 -14.45 -14.56 20.19
CA ILE A 57 -15.07 -13.81 19.08
C ILE A 57 -14.99 -14.61 17.78
N ARG A 58 -13.90 -15.35 17.53
CA ARG A 58 -13.76 -16.21 16.35
C ARG A 58 -14.66 -17.43 16.48
N GLY A 59 -14.99 -18.01 15.35
CA GLY A 59 -15.78 -19.23 15.24
C GLY A 59 -16.11 -19.53 13.80
N GLN A 60 -16.92 -20.56 13.58
CA GLN A 60 -17.39 -20.98 12.26
C GLN A 60 -18.22 -19.87 11.61
N ALA A 61 -18.03 -19.65 10.30
CA ALA A 61 -18.86 -18.72 9.54
C ALA A 61 -20.34 -19.14 9.61
N GLY A 62 -21.23 -18.16 9.73
CA GLY A 62 -22.67 -18.36 9.93
C GLY A 62 -23.11 -18.50 11.39
N THR A 63 -22.20 -18.72 12.34
CA THR A 63 -22.56 -18.72 13.78
C THR A 63 -22.60 -17.32 14.35
N SER A 64 -23.40 -17.11 15.41
CA SER A 64 -23.56 -15.81 16.07
C SER A 64 -22.62 -15.63 17.25
N VAL A 65 -22.28 -14.40 17.56
CA VAL A 65 -21.65 -13.95 18.81
C VAL A 65 -22.24 -12.61 19.20
N THR A 66 -22.53 -12.39 20.47
CA THR A 66 -23.04 -11.11 20.99
C THR A 66 -21.93 -10.40 21.74
N LEU A 67 -21.62 -9.16 21.31
CA LEU A 67 -20.69 -8.29 22.01
C LEU A 67 -21.47 -7.29 22.85
N THR A 68 -21.17 -7.21 24.15
CA THR A 68 -21.63 -6.12 25.00
C THR A 68 -20.58 -5.02 24.97
N LEU A 69 -20.93 -3.87 24.39
CA LEU A 69 -20.04 -2.73 24.19
C LEU A 69 -20.42 -1.60 25.14
N LYS A 70 -19.44 -0.93 25.72
CA LYS A 70 -19.63 0.34 26.42
C LYS A 70 -19.11 1.48 25.57
N ARG A 71 -20.01 2.36 25.15
CA ARG A 71 -19.73 3.58 24.37
C ARG A 71 -20.13 4.79 25.18
N LYS A 72 -19.16 5.55 25.70
CA LYS A 72 -19.40 6.64 26.67
C LYS A 72 -20.17 6.11 27.87
N ALA A 73 -21.38 6.63 28.11
CA ALA A 73 -22.27 6.20 29.21
C ALA A 73 -23.27 5.10 28.83
N GLN A 74 -23.30 4.68 27.55
CA GLN A 74 -24.27 3.70 27.05
C GLN A 74 -23.66 2.29 27.00
N THR A 75 -24.46 1.30 27.35
CA THR A 75 -24.16 -0.12 27.11
C THR A 75 -25.02 -0.59 25.94
N LEU A 76 -24.38 -1.22 24.96
CA LEU A 76 -24.99 -1.70 23.72
C LEU A 76 -24.76 -3.20 23.61
N GLU A 77 -25.81 -3.95 23.34
CA GLU A 77 -25.71 -5.35 22.93
C GLU A 77 -25.73 -5.42 21.40
N VAL A 78 -24.66 -5.98 20.83
CA VAL A 78 -24.48 -6.04 19.38
C VAL A 78 -24.36 -7.51 18.95
N PRO A 79 -25.46 -8.12 18.49
CA PRO A 79 -25.41 -9.46 17.92
C PRO A 79 -24.73 -9.40 16.53
N LEU A 80 -23.76 -10.29 16.32
CA LEU A 80 -22.95 -10.35 15.11
C LEU A 80 -22.94 -11.76 14.56
N THR A 81 -23.18 -11.92 13.27
CA THR A 81 -22.97 -13.19 12.57
C THR A 81 -21.52 -13.28 12.12
N ARG A 82 -20.83 -14.35 12.47
CA ARG A 82 -19.45 -14.58 12.03
C ARG A 82 -19.39 -14.84 10.53
N GLU A 83 -18.47 -14.21 9.87
CA GLU A 83 -18.19 -14.37 8.44
C GLU A 83 -16.71 -14.67 8.20
N ARG A 84 -16.37 -15.10 6.99
CA ARG A 84 -15.00 -15.09 6.51
C ARG A 84 -14.59 -13.64 6.28
N ILE A 85 -13.70 -13.13 7.13
CA ILE A 85 -13.21 -11.75 7.01
C ILE A 85 -12.08 -11.73 5.99
N GLU A 86 -12.32 -11.09 4.86
CA GLU A 86 -11.29 -10.83 3.87
C GLU A 86 -10.63 -9.49 4.21
N LEU A 87 -9.34 -9.56 4.52
CA LEU A 87 -8.52 -8.37 4.77
C LEU A 87 -7.99 -7.90 3.41
N HIS A 88 -8.63 -6.89 2.82
CA HIS A 88 -8.09 -6.26 1.62
C HIS A 88 -6.74 -5.62 1.95
N ALA A 89 -5.73 -6.02 1.19
CA ALA A 89 -4.38 -5.49 1.35
C ALA A 89 -4.25 -4.07 0.79
N VAL A 90 -5.18 -3.66 -0.08
CA VAL A 90 -5.12 -2.42 -0.87
C VAL A 90 -6.40 -1.62 -0.68
N ASP A 91 -6.23 -0.33 -0.38
CA ASP A 91 -7.28 0.69 -0.53
C ASP A 91 -6.92 1.57 -1.74
N HIS A 92 -7.91 2.06 -2.49
CA HIS A 92 -7.66 2.93 -3.62
C HIS A 92 -8.77 3.96 -3.84
N GLN A 93 -8.39 5.10 -4.39
CA GLN A 93 -9.32 6.18 -4.74
C GLN A 93 -8.79 6.98 -5.93
N ILE A 94 -9.70 7.61 -6.68
CA ILE A 94 -9.35 8.58 -7.70
C ILE A 94 -9.43 9.98 -7.12
N ASN A 95 -8.38 10.77 -7.31
CA ASN A 95 -8.32 12.17 -6.89
C ASN A 95 -8.19 13.05 -8.14
N THR A 96 -8.59 14.32 -8.00
CA THR A 96 -8.35 15.32 -9.03
C THR A 96 -7.42 16.41 -8.47
N SER A 97 -6.27 16.62 -9.13
CA SER A 97 -5.34 17.69 -8.74
C SER A 97 -5.92 19.07 -9.03
N ALA A 98 -5.26 20.12 -8.55
CA ALA A 98 -5.65 21.51 -8.87
C ALA A 98 -5.60 21.79 -10.39
N ASP A 99 -4.71 21.11 -11.11
CA ASP A 99 -4.54 21.23 -12.56
C ASP A 99 -5.50 20.34 -13.37
N GLY A 100 -6.49 19.73 -12.72
CA GLY A 100 -7.46 18.85 -13.36
C GLY A 100 -6.95 17.45 -13.69
N VAL A 101 -5.73 17.08 -13.26
CA VAL A 101 -5.15 15.75 -13.49
C VAL A 101 -5.83 14.72 -12.60
N LYS A 102 -6.31 13.63 -13.18
CA LYS A 102 -6.84 12.47 -12.45
C LYS A 102 -5.71 11.60 -11.92
N VAL A 103 -5.56 11.56 -10.61
CA VAL A 103 -4.51 10.81 -9.89
C VAL A 103 -5.11 9.59 -9.23
N GLY A 104 -4.65 8.41 -9.62
CA GLY A 104 -4.96 7.16 -8.92
C GLY A 104 -4.12 7.03 -7.65
N TYR A 105 -4.75 7.16 -6.49
CA TYR A 105 -4.09 6.86 -5.21
C TYR A 105 -4.35 5.43 -4.82
N ILE A 106 -3.28 4.70 -4.47
CA ILE A 106 -3.32 3.30 -4.05
C ILE A 106 -2.52 3.17 -2.76
N ARG A 107 -3.15 2.71 -1.69
CA ARG A 107 -2.47 2.40 -0.44
C ARG A 107 -2.34 0.90 -0.26
N LEU A 108 -1.12 0.39 -0.27
CA LEU A 108 -0.81 -1.00 0.03
C LEU A 108 -0.43 -1.13 1.51
N LYS A 109 -1.32 -1.75 2.30
CA LYS A 109 -1.18 -1.85 3.76
C LYS A 109 -0.23 -2.95 4.21
N GLN A 110 -0.19 -4.06 3.46
CA GLN A 110 0.63 -5.23 3.78
C GLN A 110 0.77 -6.14 2.55
N PHE A 111 1.88 -6.86 2.46
CA PHE A 111 2.11 -7.88 1.43
C PHE A 111 1.61 -9.25 1.93
N ASN A 112 0.32 -9.46 1.90
CA ASN A 112 -0.32 -10.74 2.24
C ASN A 112 -0.70 -11.56 0.98
N ALA A 113 -1.42 -12.65 1.15
CA ALA A 113 -1.80 -13.56 0.06
C ALA A 113 -2.76 -12.91 -0.97
N THR A 114 -3.52 -11.88 -0.59
CA THR A 114 -4.46 -11.19 -1.50
C THR A 114 -3.84 -9.97 -2.18
N ALA A 115 -2.70 -9.45 -1.67
CA ALA A 115 -2.11 -8.17 -2.10
C ALA A 115 -1.91 -8.05 -3.61
N THR A 116 -1.46 -9.13 -4.27
CA THR A 116 -1.23 -9.14 -5.72
C THR A 116 -2.53 -9.01 -6.52
N LYS A 117 -3.58 -9.70 -6.08
CA LYS A 117 -4.91 -9.65 -6.70
C LYS A 117 -5.55 -8.27 -6.45
N ASP A 118 -5.50 -7.81 -5.20
CA ASP A 118 -6.10 -6.53 -4.78
C ASP A 118 -5.42 -5.35 -5.52
N MET A 119 -4.09 -5.38 -5.67
CA MET A 119 -3.34 -4.38 -6.44
C MET A 119 -3.77 -4.35 -7.92
N ARG A 120 -3.88 -5.51 -8.55
CA ARG A 120 -4.35 -5.62 -9.94
C ARG A 120 -5.75 -5.05 -10.12
N GLN A 121 -6.66 -5.35 -9.20
CA GLN A 121 -8.02 -4.82 -9.24
C GLN A 121 -8.04 -3.31 -9.06
N ALA A 122 -7.27 -2.79 -8.08
CA ALA A 122 -7.16 -1.36 -7.85
C ALA A 122 -6.65 -0.59 -9.09
N VAL A 123 -5.62 -1.11 -9.76
CA VAL A 123 -5.12 -0.49 -11.01
C VAL A 123 -6.19 -0.52 -12.09
N LYS A 124 -6.89 -1.64 -12.28
CA LYS A 124 -7.96 -1.76 -13.27
C LYS A 124 -9.08 -0.76 -13.01
N ASP A 125 -9.59 -0.68 -11.78
CA ASP A 125 -10.66 0.24 -11.39
C ASP A 125 -10.26 1.71 -11.61
N LEU A 126 -8.99 2.04 -11.35
CA LEU A 126 -8.48 3.39 -11.55
C LEU A 126 -8.25 3.73 -13.03
N GLU A 127 -7.83 2.76 -13.85
CA GLU A 127 -7.75 2.92 -15.31
C GLU A 127 -9.14 3.20 -15.90
N GLU A 128 -10.17 2.45 -15.48
CA GLU A 128 -11.57 2.65 -15.90
C GLU A 128 -12.10 4.03 -15.49
N LYS A 129 -11.65 4.57 -14.35
CA LYS A 129 -11.97 5.94 -13.89
C LYS A 129 -11.14 7.03 -14.58
N GLY A 130 -10.22 6.65 -15.45
CA GLY A 130 -9.40 7.55 -16.24
C GLY A 130 -8.20 8.13 -15.51
N ALA A 131 -7.59 7.40 -14.58
CA ALA A 131 -6.33 7.80 -13.95
C ALA A 131 -5.26 8.10 -14.99
N GLN A 132 -4.57 9.24 -14.85
CA GLN A 132 -3.51 9.69 -15.74
C GLN A 132 -2.11 9.38 -15.18
N GLY A 133 -2.03 9.11 -13.88
CA GLY A 133 -0.84 8.70 -13.17
C GLY A 133 -1.19 8.19 -11.78
N TYR A 134 -0.19 7.68 -11.06
CA TYR A 134 -0.41 6.93 -9.82
C TYR A 134 0.45 7.45 -8.67
N VAL A 135 -0.13 7.49 -7.48
CA VAL A 135 0.58 7.59 -6.20
C VAL A 135 0.37 6.28 -5.43
N LEU A 136 1.45 5.50 -5.29
CA LEU A 136 1.47 4.27 -4.51
C LEU A 136 1.96 4.57 -3.10
N ASP A 137 1.14 4.36 -2.09
CA ASP A 137 1.47 4.62 -0.69
C ASP A 137 1.91 3.34 0.02
N LEU A 138 3.18 3.29 0.38
CA LEU A 138 3.82 2.24 1.17
C LEU A 138 4.19 2.71 2.59
N ARG A 139 3.73 3.88 3.01
CA ARG A 139 4.02 4.40 4.35
C ARG A 139 3.46 3.46 5.42
N SER A 140 4.26 3.22 6.46
CA SER A 140 3.90 2.34 7.58
C SER A 140 3.50 0.91 7.17
N ASN A 141 3.94 0.46 5.99
CA ASN A 141 3.76 -0.92 5.54
C ASN A 141 5.00 -1.75 5.95
N PRO A 142 4.89 -2.65 6.94
CA PRO A 142 6.03 -3.40 7.46
C PRO A 142 6.54 -4.50 6.52
N GLY A 143 5.92 -4.65 5.33
CA GLY A 143 6.24 -5.68 4.36
C GLY A 143 5.30 -6.88 4.42
N GLY A 144 5.85 -8.05 4.29
CA GLY A 144 5.13 -9.33 4.26
C GLY A 144 5.78 -10.32 3.31
N LEU A 145 4.96 -11.00 2.49
CA LEU A 145 5.42 -12.05 1.59
C LEU A 145 6.33 -11.49 0.47
N LEU A 146 7.55 -12.03 0.36
CA LEU A 146 8.49 -11.70 -0.71
C LEU A 146 7.86 -11.85 -2.09
N MET A 147 7.22 -12.98 -2.35
CA MET A 147 6.63 -13.24 -3.67
C MET A 147 5.51 -12.26 -4.01
N ALA A 148 4.76 -11.77 -3.02
CA ALA A 148 3.77 -10.72 -3.26
C ALA A 148 4.44 -9.41 -3.73
N SER A 149 5.59 -9.02 -3.16
CA SER A 149 6.32 -7.83 -3.62
C SER A 149 6.87 -7.99 -5.03
N VAL A 150 7.37 -9.17 -5.38
CA VAL A 150 7.85 -9.48 -6.73
C VAL A 150 6.71 -9.43 -7.75
N GLU A 151 5.58 -10.07 -7.44
CA GLU A 151 4.42 -10.07 -8.35
C GLU A 151 3.78 -8.69 -8.49
N ILE A 152 3.76 -7.88 -7.42
CA ILE A 152 3.30 -6.48 -7.51
C ILE A 152 4.30 -5.66 -8.34
N ALA A 153 5.61 -5.81 -8.14
CA ALA A 153 6.61 -5.13 -8.98
C ALA A 153 6.42 -5.45 -10.47
N ARG A 154 6.09 -6.72 -10.82
CA ARG A 154 5.77 -7.15 -12.19
C ARG A 154 4.54 -6.48 -12.79
N GLN A 155 3.63 -5.97 -11.97
CA GLN A 155 2.47 -5.20 -12.44
C GLN A 155 2.84 -3.77 -12.86
N TRP A 156 4.02 -3.29 -12.46
CA TRP A 156 4.50 -1.94 -12.74
C TRP A 156 5.74 -1.90 -13.65
N LEU A 157 6.48 -3.02 -13.77
CA LEU A 157 7.72 -3.15 -14.54
C LEU A 157 7.56 -4.16 -15.68
N ASN A 158 7.86 -3.75 -16.91
CA ASN A 158 7.92 -4.64 -18.04
C ASN A 158 9.25 -5.42 -18.08
N GLU A 159 10.35 -4.76 -17.71
CA GLU A 159 11.70 -5.31 -17.77
C GLU A 159 12.53 -4.90 -16.55
N GLY A 160 13.71 -5.44 -16.44
CA GLY A 160 14.66 -5.14 -15.39
C GLY A 160 14.63 -6.13 -14.22
N THR A 161 15.59 -5.98 -13.34
CA THR A 161 15.71 -6.73 -12.09
C THR A 161 14.79 -6.14 -11.05
N ILE A 162 14.19 -6.96 -10.20
CA ILE A 162 13.34 -6.54 -9.07
C ILE A 162 14.14 -6.62 -7.78
N VAL A 163 14.74 -7.77 -7.50
CA VAL A 163 15.54 -8.01 -6.29
C VAL A 163 16.50 -9.15 -6.53
N SER A 164 17.65 -9.10 -5.89
CA SER A 164 18.59 -10.22 -5.82
C SER A 164 18.80 -10.65 -4.37
N THR A 165 19.06 -11.94 -4.15
CA THR A 165 19.51 -12.44 -2.85
C THR A 165 20.99 -12.78 -2.91
N LYS A 166 21.74 -12.35 -1.89
CA LYS A 166 23.17 -12.61 -1.73
C LYS A 166 23.40 -13.43 -0.48
N THR A 167 24.01 -14.61 -0.64
CA THR A 167 24.52 -15.47 0.44
C THR A 167 26.03 -15.24 0.63
N ARG A 168 26.67 -16.09 1.44
CA ARG A 168 28.15 -16.11 1.57
C ARG A 168 28.82 -16.47 0.25
N ASP A 169 28.18 -17.31 -0.57
CA ASP A 169 28.71 -17.84 -1.84
C ASP A 169 28.44 -16.93 -3.05
N GLY A 170 27.87 -15.75 -2.83
CA GLY A 170 27.55 -14.77 -3.86
C GLY A 170 26.05 -14.60 -4.10
N ILE A 171 25.69 -14.05 -5.29
CA ILE A 171 24.30 -13.87 -5.69
C ILE A 171 23.74 -15.23 -6.10
N GLN A 172 22.65 -15.67 -5.44
CA GLN A 172 22.03 -16.98 -5.64
C GLN A 172 20.74 -16.91 -6.46
N ASP A 173 19.93 -15.88 -6.26
CA ASP A 173 18.62 -15.78 -6.90
C ASP A 173 18.34 -14.32 -7.34
N VAL A 174 17.86 -14.18 -8.57
CA VAL A 174 17.52 -12.88 -9.18
C VAL A 174 16.09 -12.93 -9.68
N LYS A 175 15.24 -12.14 -9.08
CA LYS A 175 13.86 -11.97 -9.55
C LYS A 175 13.79 -10.83 -10.57
N ARG A 176 13.12 -11.05 -11.69
CA ARG A 176 13.02 -10.12 -12.82
C ARG A 176 11.57 -9.84 -13.18
N ALA A 177 11.34 -8.72 -13.80
CA ALA A 177 10.12 -8.41 -14.52
C ALA A 177 9.89 -9.40 -15.67
N ASN A 178 8.65 -9.49 -16.16
CA ASN A 178 8.23 -10.53 -17.11
C ASN A 178 7.36 -10.01 -18.26
N GLY A 179 7.39 -8.69 -18.55
CA GLY A 179 6.66 -8.08 -19.67
C GLY A 179 5.15 -7.93 -19.45
N ARG A 180 4.67 -7.98 -18.19
CA ARG A 180 3.24 -7.95 -17.86
C ARG A 180 2.82 -6.76 -17.02
N ALA A 181 3.49 -5.61 -17.19
CA ALA A 181 3.07 -4.37 -16.53
C ALA A 181 1.66 -3.97 -16.97
N LEU A 182 0.84 -3.53 -16.02
CA LEU A 182 -0.55 -3.15 -16.27
C LEU A 182 -0.66 -1.76 -16.90
N THR A 183 0.31 -0.90 -16.64
CA THR A 183 0.33 0.47 -17.13
C THR A 183 1.77 1.02 -17.16
N SER A 184 2.03 1.91 -18.13
CA SER A 184 3.26 2.70 -18.22
C SER A 184 3.11 4.15 -17.73
N LYS A 185 1.90 4.53 -17.30
CA LYS A 185 1.62 5.89 -16.82
C LYS A 185 2.55 6.29 -15.70
N PRO A 186 2.94 7.58 -15.59
CA PRO A 186 3.84 8.06 -14.53
C PRO A 186 3.35 7.68 -13.13
N MET A 187 4.29 7.39 -12.24
CA MET A 187 3.98 7.07 -10.85
C MET A 187 4.97 7.67 -9.87
N VAL A 188 4.50 7.87 -8.66
CA VAL A 188 5.26 8.27 -7.46
C VAL A 188 4.98 7.27 -6.36
N VAL A 189 5.97 6.99 -5.52
CA VAL A 189 5.81 6.09 -4.36
C VAL A 189 6.03 6.87 -3.07
N LEU A 190 5.07 6.82 -2.16
CA LEU A 190 5.21 7.37 -0.82
C LEU A 190 5.84 6.34 0.12
N VAL A 191 6.89 6.73 0.83
CA VAL A 191 7.61 5.88 1.78
C VAL A 191 7.92 6.63 3.07
N ASN A 192 8.07 5.90 4.18
CA ASN A 192 8.54 6.44 5.44
C ASN A 192 9.33 5.38 6.24
N GLU A 193 9.76 5.72 7.45
CA GLU A 193 10.50 4.84 8.36
C GLU A 193 9.74 3.57 8.78
N GLY A 194 8.43 3.52 8.58
CA GLY A 194 7.60 2.31 8.77
C GLY A 194 7.53 1.42 7.53
N SER A 195 8.06 1.86 6.38
CA SER A 195 8.16 1.04 5.16
C SER A 195 9.34 0.08 5.31
N ALA A 196 9.08 -1.24 5.35
CA ALA A 196 10.11 -2.23 5.66
C ALA A 196 10.01 -3.48 4.78
N SER A 197 11.14 -4.21 4.61
CA SER A 197 11.20 -5.54 4.01
C SER A 197 10.63 -5.57 2.58
N ALA A 198 9.50 -6.25 2.32
CA ALA A 198 8.85 -6.31 1.01
C ALA A 198 8.51 -4.93 0.43
N SER A 199 8.22 -3.93 1.27
CA SER A 199 8.02 -2.53 0.85
C SER A 199 9.32 -1.93 0.31
N GLU A 200 10.46 -2.27 0.91
CA GLU A 200 11.77 -1.79 0.47
C GLU A 200 12.21 -2.46 -0.81
N ILE A 201 11.87 -3.75 -0.98
CA ILE A 201 12.09 -4.47 -2.24
C ILE A 201 11.31 -3.80 -3.37
N LEU A 202 10.01 -3.53 -3.17
CA LEU A 202 9.18 -2.90 -4.19
C LEU A 202 9.65 -1.47 -4.50
N SER A 203 9.88 -0.65 -3.46
CA SER A 203 10.32 0.74 -3.66
C SER A 203 11.69 0.82 -4.31
N GLY A 204 12.65 -0.01 -3.89
CA GLY A 204 13.97 -0.09 -4.51
C GLY A 204 13.93 -0.58 -5.95
N ALA A 205 13.06 -1.55 -6.26
CA ALA A 205 12.85 -2.01 -7.63
C ALA A 205 12.32 -0.90 -8.54
N LEU A 206 11.30 -0.15 -8.07
CA LEU A 206 10.69 0.92 -8.85
C LEU A 206 11.63 2.12 -9.02
N GLN A 207 12.43 2.43 -7.99
CA GLN A 207 13.43 3.52 -8.03
C GLN A 207 14.57 3.16 -8.99
N ASP A 208 15.24 2.02 -8.81
CA ASP A 208 16.44 1.66 -9.56
C ASP A 208 16.16 1.40 -11.06
N ASN A 209 14.92 0.99 -11.40
CA ASN A 209 14.48 0.89 -12.80
C ASN A 209 13.91 2.21 -13.36
N ASN A 210 14.06 3.34 -12.67
CA ASN A 210 13.54 4.66 -13.06
C ASN A 210 12.02 4.68 -13.33
N ARG A 211 11.29 3.70 -12.77
CA ARG A 211 9.84 3.57 -12.97
C ARG A 211 9.06 4.59 -12.15
N ALA A 212 9.54 4.88 -10.94
CA ALA A 212 8.89 5.82 -10.02
C ALA A 212 9.88 6.74 -9.35
N VAL A 213 9.39 7.91 -8.91
CA VAL A 213 10.06 8.79 -7.96
C VAL A 213 9.56 8.45 -6.56
N LEU A 214 10.48 8.22 -5.63
CA LEU A 214 10.15 8.01 -4.22
C LEU A 214 10.05 9.36 -3.51
N VAL A 215 8.96 9.55 -2.77
CA VAL A 215 8.69 10.77 -1.98
C VAL A 215 8.45 10.38 -0.52
N GLY A 216 9.00 11.15 0.41
CA GLY A 216 8.75 10.93 1.84
C GLY A 216 10.00 10.91 2.68
N GLN A 217 10.18 9.86 3.47
CA GLN A 217 11.31 9.69 4.39
C GLN A 217 12.01 8.36 4.12
N LYS A 218 13.25 8.25 4.57
CA LYS A 218 14.05 7.03 4.44
C LYS A 218 13.33 5.84 5.08
N THR A 219 13.37 4.69 4.41
CA THR A 219 12.73 3.45 4.88
C THR A 219 13.51 2.78 6.02
N PHE A 220 12.95 1.74 6.60
CA PHE A 220 13.43 1.10 7.83
C PHE A 220 14.83 0.46 7.72
N GLY A 221 15.11 -0.27 6.64
CA GLY A 221 16.36 -1.00 6.47
C GLY A 221 16.31 -2.48 6.93
N LYS A 222 15.23 -3.21 6.61
CA LYS A 222 15.09 -4.64 6.90
C LYS A 222 15.42 -5.48 5.66
N GLY A 223 16.72 -5.68 5.40
CA GLY A 223 17.22 -6.36 4.20
C GLY A 223 17.69 -7.81 4.40
N LEU A 224 17.31 -8.49 5.50
CA LEU A 224 17.75 -9.86 5.77
C LEU A 224 16.70 -10.90 5.40
N VAL A 225 17.14 -12.00 4.81
CA VAL A 225 16.36 -13.23 4.62
C VAL A 225 16.59 -14.12 5.81
N GLN A 226 15.54 -14.47 6.52
CA GLN A 226 15.60 -15.32 7.70
C GLN A 226 14.83 -16.63 7.45
N SER A 227 15.43 -17.76 7.85
CA SER A 227 14.80 -19.07 7.88
C SER A 227 14.47 -19.42 9.33
N VAL A 228 13.25 -19.81 9.58
CA VAL A 228 12.83 -20.34 10.89
C VAL A 228 12.93 -21.86 10.85
N ARG A 229 13.69 -22.46 11.77
CA ARG A 229 13.82 -23.90 11.91
C ARG A 229 13.33 -24.34 13.27
N GLY A 230 12.41 -25.28 13.29
CA GLY A 230 11.99 -25.95 14.53
C GLY A 230 13.12 -26.82 15.07
N LEU A 231 13.30 -26.85 16.40
CA LEU A 231 14.23 -27.71 17.11
C LEU A 231 13.48 -28.88 17.73
N SER A 232 14.22 -29.95 18.10
CA SER A 232 13.65 -31.20 18.65
C SER A 232 12.94 -31.02 20.00
N ASP A 233 13.25 -29.95 20.73
CA ASP A 233 12.62 -29.58 22.01
C ASP A 233 11.32 -28.77 21.84
N GLY A 234 10.86 -28.52 20.60
CA GLY A 234 9.69 -27.72 20.28
C GLY A 234 9.99 -26.22 20.19
N SER A 235 11.20 -25.79 20.48
CA SER A 235 11.63 -24.39 20.26
C SER A 235 11.93 -24.12 18.78
N GLY A 236 12.13 -22.85 18.43
CA GLY A 236 12.47 -22.44 17.07
C GLY A 236 13.71 -21.56 17.03
N MET A 237 14.55 -21.77 16.02
CA MET A 237 15.72 -20.96 15.76
C MET A 237 15.54 -20.16 14.48
N THR A 238 15.82 -18.86 14.52
CA THR A 238 15.82 -17.97 13.35
C THR A 238 17.26 -17.77 12.89
N VAL A 239 17.56 -18.20 11.66
CA VAL A 239 18.90 -18.09 11.07
C VAL A 239 18.84 -17.14 9.88
N THR A 240 19.75 -16.16 9.85
CA THR A 240 19.95 -15.32 8.66
C THR A 240 20.70 -16.10 7.60
N ILE A 241 20.09 -16.28 6.43
CA ILE A 241 20.63 -17.09 5.33
C ILE A 241 21.08 -16.26 4.13
N ALA A 242 20.52 -15.05 3.94
CA ALA A 242 20.87 -14.19 2.81
C ALA A 242 20.52 -12.72 3.12
N LYS A 243 20.97 -11.83 2.23
CA LYS A 243 20.60 -10.42 2.19
C LYS A 243 19.86 -10.12 0.90
N TYR A 244 18.91 -9.15 0.96
CA TYR A 244 18.30 -8.56 -0.22
C TYR A 244 19.17 -7.41 -0.76
N LEU A 245 19.37 -7.42 -2.07
CA LEU A 245 19.98 -6.31 -2.81
C LEU A 245 18.96 -5.74 -3.77
N THR A 246 18.97 -4.40 -3.92
CA THR A 246 18.19 -3.72 -4.96
C THR A 246 18.75 -4.04 -6.35
N PRO A 247 18.04 -3.68 -7.44
CA PRO A 247 18.55 -3.88 -8.81
C PRO A 247 19.95 -3.31 -9.05
N SER A 248 20.28 -2.18 -8.46
CA SER A 248 21.61 -1.55 -8.54
C SER A 248 22.65 -2.17 -7.60
N GLY A 249 22.30 -3.23 -6.86
CA GLY A 249 23.20 -3.93 -5.94
C GLY A 249 23.35 -3.31 -4.55
N ARG A 250 22.52 -2.30 -4.20
CA ARG A 250 22.55 -1.68 -2.86
C ARG A 250 22.04 -2.66 -1.79
N ASP A 251 22.76 -2.73 -0.66
CA ASP A 251 22.33 -3.48 0.52
C ASP A 251 21.21 -2.67 1.25
N ILE A 252 20.05 -3.29 1.40
CA ILE A 252 18.92 -2.67 2.11
C ILE A 252 19.14 -2.70 3.63
N HIS A 253 19.86 -3.72 4.14
CA HIS A 253 19.96 -3.96 5.58
C HIS A 253 20.65 -2.83 6.31
N LYS A 254 19.99 -2.25 7.32
CA LYS A 254 20.39 -1.08 8.13
C LYS A 254 20.47 0.25 7.36
N TYR A 255 20.50 0.22 6.02
CA TYR A 255 20.62 1.43 5.21
C TYR A 255 19.27 1.94 4.71
N GLY A 256 18.29 1.06 4.50
CA GLY A 256 17.00 1.43 3.93
C GLY A 256 17.12 1.98 2.51
N ILE A 257 15.99 2.47 1.99
CA ILE A 257 15.91 3.16 0.70
C ILE A 257 15.69 4.66 0.99
N ALA A 258 16.57 5.50 0.47
CA ALA A 258 16.40 6.95 0.55
C ALA A 258 15.37 7.40 -0.50
N PRO A 259 14.43 8.29 -0.17
CA PRO A 259 13.54 8.87 -1.16
C PRO A 259 14.32 9.84 -2.07
N ASP A 260 13.82 10.02 -3.30
CA ASP A 260 14.36 10.99 -4.26
C ASP A 260 13.95 12.44 -3.87
N VAL A 261 12.74 12.57 -3.30
CA VAL A 261 12.19 13.83 -2.80
C VAL A 261 11.88 13.69 -1.31
N MET A 262 12.64 14.40 -0.49
CA MET A 262 12.41 14.40 0.96
C MET A 262 11.14 15.17 1.30
N ALA A 263 10.20 14.52 1.97
CA ALA A 263 8.98 15.14 2.49
C ALA A 263 8.77 14.66 3.93
N LYS A 264 9.18 15.48 4.89
CA LYS A 264 8.96 15.21 6.32
C LYS A 264 7.61 15.75 6.75
N MET A 265 6.93 14.99 7.58
CA MET A 265 5.75 15.45 8.31
C MET A 265 6.20 15.94 9.67
N THR A 266 5.68 17.05 10.13
CA THR A 266 5.93 17.51 11.51
C THR A 266 5.20 16.61 12.50
N GLU A 267 5.65 16.55 13.75
CA GLU A 267 4.97 15.77 14.79
C GLU A 267 3.50 16.17 14.95
N LEU A 268 3.22 17.47 14.85
CA LEU A 268 1.85 17.98 14.95
C LEU A 268 0.98 17.54 13.78
N GLU A 269 1.50 17.53 12.55
CA GLU A 269 0.80 17.01 11.37
C GLU A 269 0.56 15.50 11.54
N ALA A 270 1.57 14.74 11.97
CA ALA A 270 1.46 13.30 12.18
C ALA A 270 0.40 12.94 13.24
N GLN A 271 0.30 13.72 14.32
CA GLN A 271 -0.73 13.54 15.37
C GLN A 271 -2.14 13.88 14.89
N ARG A 272 -2.29 14.83 13.97
CA ARG A 272 -3.58 15.29 13.44
C ARG A 272 -4.06 14.48 12.25
N LEU A 273 -3.15 13.88 11.49
CA LEU A 273 -3.50 13.11 10.30
C LEU A 273 -4.22 11.83 10.69
N LYS A 274 -5.48 11.75 10.31
CA LYS A 274 -6.31 10.56 10.53
C LYS A 274 -6.14 9.59 9.35
N LEU A 275 -6.53 8.34 9.57
CA LEU A 275 -6.48 7.31 8.53
C LEU A 275 -7.30 7.69 7.29
N GLU A 276 -8.46 8.31 7.51
CA GLU A 276 -9.38 8.81 6.47
C GLU A 276 -8.84 10.00 5.67
N ASP A 277 -7.84 10.71 6.20
CA ASP A 277 -7.22 11.87 5.55
C ASP A 277 -6.04 11.48 4.65
N LEU A 278 -5.57 10.21 4.73
CA LEU A 278 -4.46 9.73 3.90
C LEU A 278 -4.83 9.79 2.41
N GLY A 279 -3.88 10.26 1.60
CA GLY A 279 -4.08 10.43 0.16
C GLY A 279 -5.06 11.57 -0.19
N THR A 280 -5.35 12.48 0.74
CA THR A 280 -6.17 13.67 0.49
C THR A 280 -5.34 14.95 0.60
N LYS A 281 -5.97 16.11 0.33
CA LYS A 281 -5.32 17.44 0.47
C LYS A 281 -4.88 17.76 1.91
N LYS A 282 -5.38 17.05 2.93
CA LYS A 282 -4.94 17.21 4.32
C LYS A 282 -3.62 16.51 4.61
N ASP A 283 -3.22 15.58 3.79
CA ASP A 283 -1.97 14.83 3.87
C ASP A 283 -0.85 15.61 3.18
N SER A 284 0.05 16.22 3.97
CA SER A 284 1.13 17.06 3.43
C SER A 284 2.10 16.28 2.54
N GLN A 285 2.41 15.02 2.86
CA GLN A 285 3.28 14.18 2.04
C GLN A 285 2.60 13.79 0.73
N TYR A 286 1.29 13.50 0.76
CA TYR A 286 0.52 13.24 -0.46
C TYR A 286 0.50 14.46 -1.38
N ARG A 287 0.35 15.68 -0.86
CA ARG A 287 0.42 16.90 -1.68
C ARG A 287 1.76 17.02 -2.42
N VAL A 288 2.88 16.72 -1.74
CA VAL A 288 4.20 16.70 -2.39
C VAL A 288 4.27 15.63 -3.49
N ALA A 289 3.74 14.43 -3.20
CA ALA A 289 3.70 13.34 -4.19
C ALA A 289 2.82 13.68 -5.40
N GLU A 290 1.64 14.26 -5.17
CA GLU A 290 0.74 14.72 -6.24
C GLU A 290 1.41 15.79 -7.11
N THR A 291 2.04 16.81 -6.51
CA THR A 291 2.77 17.85 -7.24
C THR A 291 3.91 17.24 -8.06
N THR A 292 4.70 16.34 -7.48
CA THR A 292 5.78 15.64 -8.18
C THR A 292 5.26 14.84 -9.38
N LEU A 293 4.13 14.15 -9.21
CA LEU A 293 3.49 13.38 -10.29
C LEU A 293 3.00 14.28 -11.42
N VAL A 294 2.29 15.37 -11.08
CA VAL A 294 1.77 16.34 -12.07
C VAL A 294 2.93 16.96 -12.88
N GLN A 295 4.02 17.35 -12.23
CA GLN A 295 5.21 17.85 -12.92
C GLN A 295 5.80 16.84 -13.91
N ARG A 296 5.87 15.55 -13.54
CA ARG A 296 6.32 14.48 -14.45
C ARG A 296 5.41 14.33 -15.66
N LEU A 297 4.09 14.40 -15.46
CA LEU A 297 3.12 14.34 -16.56
C LEU A 297 3.25 15.52 -17.51
N LEU A 298 3.41 16.74 -16.99
CA LEU A 298 3.58 17.94 -17.80
C LEU A 298 4.87 17.91 -18.61
N ASN A 299 5.97 17.44 -18.00
CA ASN A 299 7.25 17.29 -18.66
C ASN A 299 7.21 16.24 -19.79
N ALA A 300 6.56 15.08 -19.55
CA ALA A 300 6.38 14.05 -20.57
C ALA A 300 5.60 14.57 -21.76
N ASN A 301 4.50 15.27 -21.53
CA ASN A 301 3.68 15.89 -22.58
C ASN A 301 4.43 17.00 -23.35
N SER A 302 5.34 17.72 -22.70
CA SER A 302 6.17 18.77 -23.33
C SER A 302 7.18 18.16 -24.28
N VAL A 303 7.83 17.06 -23.89
CA VAL A 303 8.80 16.33 -24.73
C VAL A 303 8.10 15.70 -25.94
N GLU A 304 6.92 15.12 -25.74
CA GLU A 304 6.15 14.51 -26.84
C GLU A 304 5.67 15.56 -27.86
N LYS A 305 5.22 16.74 -27.39
CA LYS A 305 4.87 17.86 -28.27
C LYS A 305 6.09 18.44 -29.03
N ALA A 306 7.26 18.49 -28.39
CA ALA A 306 8.48 18.96 -29.03
C ALA A 306 9.02 17.96 -30.07
N TYR A 307 8.77 16.66 -29.88
CA TYR A 307 9.23 15.61 -30.80
C TYR A 307 8.24 15.31 -31.94
N ASN A 308 7.00 15.83 -31.90
CA ASN A 308 6.00 15.64 -32.94
C ASN A 308 5.68 16.96 -33.68
N PRO A 309 6.52 17.39 -34.65
CA PRO A 309 6.35 18.66 -35.38
C PRO A 309 5.17 18.70 -36.35
N ARG A 310 4.33 17.67 -36.43
CA ARG A 310 3.23 17.55 -37.42
C ARG A 310 1.92 18.27 -37.00
N SER A 311 1.87 19.03 -35.93
CA SER A 311 0.70 19.86 -35.59
C SER A 311 0.89 21.37 -35.87
N ALA A 312 2.00 21.76 -36.50
CA ALA A 312 2.15 23.12 -37.01
C ALA A 312 1.58 23.18 -38.44
N ASN A 313 0.46 23.91 -38.58
CA ASN A 313 -0.24 24.30 -39.81
C ASN A 313 0.58 24.10 -41.09
N VAL A 314 0.20 23.12 -41.93
CA VAL A 314 0.51 23.14 -43.35
C VAL A 314 -0.60 23.98 -43.98
N PRO A 315 -0.29 25.18 -44.59
CA PRO A 315 -1.28 25.88 -45.38
C PRO A 315 -1.66 24.99 -46.58
N ALA A 316 -2.94 24.89 -46.86
CA ALA A 316 -3.46 24.15 -48.00
C ALA A 316 -2.73 24.62 -49.28
N ALA A 317 -2.08 23.69 -49.94
CA ALA A 317 -1.47 23.96 -51.26
C ALA A 317 -2.59 24.36 -52.26
N VAL A 318 -2.46 25.57 -52.76
CA VAL A 318 -3.30 26.09 -53.86
C VAL A 318 -3.02 25.23 -55.09
N ALA A 319 -4.04 24.56 -55.58
CA ALA A 319 -3.98 23.82 -56.83
C ALA A 319 -3.70 24.78 -58.01
N PRO A 320 -2.79 24.45 -58.95
CA PRO A 320 -2.59 25.26 -60.13
C PRO A 320 -3.81 25.20 -61.09
N GLN A 321 -4.36 26.34 -61.42
CA GLN A 321 -5.39 26.47 -62.45
C GLN A 321 -4.80 26.09 -63.80
N GLY A 322 -5.44 25.15 -64.49
CA GLY A 322 -5.08 24.75 -65.82
C GLY A 322 -5.28 25.89 -66.81
N SER A 323 -4.25 26.22 -67.56
CA SER A 323 -4.33 27.09 -68.78
C SER A 323 -4.86 26.25 -69.90
N SER A 324 -6.04 26.59 -70.39
CA SER A 324 -6.55 26.25 -71.71
C SER A 324 -5.98 27.22 -72.72
N ALA A 325 -5.42 26.74 -73.77
CA ALA A 325 -5.33 27.47 -75.02
C ALA A 325 -4.75 26.60 -76.18
N PRO A 326 -4.85 27.01 -77.46
CA PRO A 326 -5.99 26.81 -78.32
C PRO A 326 -5.79 25.64 -79.29
#